data_bb2c3783087cb80b23de4e3095766848
#
_entry.id   bb2c3783087cb80b23de4e3095766848
#
_cell.length_a   1.000
_cell.length_b   1.000
_cell.length_c   1.000
_cell.angle_alpha   90.00
_cell.angle_beta   90.00
_cell.angle_gamma   90.00
#
_symmetry.space_group_name_H-M   'P 1'
#
loop_
_entity.id
_entity.type
_entity.pdbx_description
1 polymer ?
#
loop_
_entity_poly.entity_id
_entity_poly.type
_entity_poly.pdbx_seq_one_letter_code
_entity_poly.pdbx_strand_id
1 'polypeptide(L)'
;MEYTILILLLPLASFLVLGLAGMKMRPAAAGAVGTAVLAVVALLSYWTAFEYFSAGRDAAGVFPTLIPWNAVWLPIGGALHIDLGILLDPISVMMLVVISTVSLMVHIYSLGYMKGERGFQRYYAFLSLFTMSMIGLVVATNIFQMYLFWELVGVSSYLLIGFYYTKKEAVAASKKAFIVTRFADLGFLIGILIYGYYAGTFSFTPETHALVAAGAMIPLALGLMFVGGAGKSAMVPLHIWLRDAMEGPTPVSALIHAATMVVAGVYLVARMFPLFIGYAPEVLHWTAYVGAFTAFYAAVVACVQSDIKRVLAFSTISQIGFMLVALGVSTSADPHAGGLGYMASMFHLFTHAMFKALLFLGAGCIIHAVHSNEMSAMGGLRRYMPLTHLTFLVACLAIAGIWPLSGFFSKDEILTACFAFSPVMGWVMTAIAGLTAFYMFRLYYGIFWGAENRELHAAHKPHEAPLTMTLPLVFLAAVTCVAGFIPFGEFVSSDGAPYVIHIDRSVAAVSLCVAAAAIALATWMYARDRQPVADRLAATFSGLHRAAYRRFYIDEVYQFITHRVIFACISTPIAWFDRHVVDGFMNLLAWGANGAAWLIRDMQSGSVQRYCIWFLGGALGLTILILLIC
;
A
#
# COMPACT_ATOMS: atom_id res chain seq x y z
N MET A 1 -5.65 28.90 5.70
CA MET A 1 -5.70 27.46 5.38
C MET A 1 -6.35 26.57 6.46
N GLU A 2 -7.02 27.13 7.46
CA GLU A 2 -7.70 26.34 8.52
C GLU A 2 -8.75 25.36 7.97
N TYR A 3 -9.36 25.69 6.81
CA TYR A 3 -10.29 24.80 6.12
C TYR A 3 -9.72 23.43 5.72
N THR A 4 -8.39 23.26 5.72
CA THR A 4 -7.75 21.99 5.34
C THR A 4 -8.14 20.84 6.25
N ILE A 5 -8.59 21.10 7.47
CA ILE A 5 -9.17 20.11 8.37
C ILE A 5 -10.40 19.42 7.75
N LEU A 6 -11.16 20.13 6.90
CA LEU A 6 -12.32 19.58 6.20
C LEU A 6 -11.92 18.49 5.19
N ILE A 7 -10.71 18.57 4.62
CA ILE A 7 -10.19 17.55 3.70
C ILE A 7 -10.12 16.20 4.41
N LEU A 8 -9.80 16.19 5.71
CA LEU A 8 -9.75 14.97 6.53
C LEU A 8 -11.14 14.60 7.08
N LEU A 9 -11.91 15.58 7.57
CA LEU A 9 -13.18 15.31 8.26
C LEU A 9 -14.32 14.94 7.32
N LEU A 10 -14.36 15.47 6.09
CA LEU A 10 -15.44 15.16 5.16
C LEU A 10 -15.50 13.69 4.75
N PRO A 11 -14.39 13.00 4.39
CA PRO A 11 -14.43 11.57 4.13
C PRO A 11 -14.75 10.74 5.38
N LEU A 12 -14.34 11.20 6.58
CA LEU A 12 -14.73 10.59 7.85
C LEU A 12 -16.24 10.70 8.07
N ALA A 13 -16.82 11.88 7.86
CA ALA A 13 -18.26 12.08 7.95
C ALA A 13 -19.02 11.21 6.94
N SER A 14 -18.54 11.12 5.70
CA SER A 14 -19.08 10.24 4.67
C SER A 14 -19.06 8.77 5.13
N PHE A 15 -17.92 8.30 5.69
CA PHE A 15 -17.81 6.96 6.25
C PHE A 15 -18.86 6.71 7.35
N LEU A 16 -18.98 7.62 8.30
CA LEU A 16 -19.94 7.48 9.41
C LEU A 16 -21.39 7.48 8.91
N VAL A 17 -21.76 8.41 8.04
CA VAL A 17 -23.11 8.49 7.49
C VAL A 17 -23.46 7.24 6.66
N LEU A 18 -22.58 6.83 5.76
CA LEU A 18 -22.81 5.66 4.91
C LEU A 18 -22.69 4.34 5.69
N GLY A 19 -21.84 4.27 6.71
CA GLY A 19 -21.69 3.10 7.57
C GLY A 19 -22.88 2.88 8.50
N LEU A 20 -23.40 3.94 9.11
CA LEU A 20 -24.49 3.86 10.10
C LEU A 20 -25.88 3.93 9.44
N ALA A 21 -26.07 4.83 8.48
CA ALA A 21 -27.36 5.07 7.85
C ALA A 21 -27.49 4.53 6.43
N GLY A 22 -26.37 4.17 5.78
CA GLY A 22 -26.34 3.77 4.36
C GLY A 22 -27.21 2.58 4.03
N MET A 23 -27.33 1.59 4.93
CA MET A 23 -28.22 0.42 4.71
C MET A 23 -29.70 0.79 4.54
N LYS A 24 -30.12 1.95 5.05
CA LYS A 24 -31.49 2.50 4.88
C LYS A 24 -31.61 3.37 3.63
N MET A 25 -30.49 3.74 2.99
CA MET A 25 -30.48 4.58 1.80
C MET A 25 -30.62 3.75 0.53
N ARG A 26 -31.17 4.36 -0.53
CA ARG A 26 -31.12 3.76 -1.88
C ARG A 26 -29.66 3.72 -2.36
N PRO A 27 -29.22 2.64 -3.06
CA PRO A 27 -27.82 2.53 -3.53
C PRO A 27 -27.34 3.77 -4.31
N ALA A 28 -28.19 4.28 -5.23
CA ALA A 28 -27.85 5.47 -6.02
C ALA A 28 -27.60 6.72 -5.13
N ALA A 29 -28.40 6.92 -4.07
CA ALA A 29 -28.21 8.03 -3.14
C ALA A 29 -26.91 7.88 -2.33
N ALA A 30 -26.60 6.68 -1.86
CA ALA A 30 -25.35 6.41 -1.15
C ALA A 30 -24.11 6.66 -2.04
N GLY A 31 -24.14 6.20 -3.29
CA GLY A 31 -23.10 6.48 -4.26
C GLY A 31 -22.95 7.96 -4.59
N ALA A 32 -24.08 8.67 -4.75
CA ALA A 32 -24.07 10.12 -4.99
C ALA A 32 -23.46 10.89 -3.81
N VAL A 33 -23.85 10.56 -2.57
CA VAL A 33 -23.28 11.19 -1.36
C VAL A 33 -21.78 10.96 -1.28
N GLY A 34 -21.32 9.70 -1.38
CA GLY A 34 -19.88 9.39 -1.33
C GLY A 34 -19.10 10.12 -2.42
N THR A 35 -19.60 10.13 -3.66
CA THR A 35 -18.94 10.80 -4.78
C THR A 35 -18.95 12.33 -4.63
N ALA A 36 -20.05 12.93 -4.17
CA ALA A 36 -20.14 14.38 -3.97
C ALA A 36 -19.18 14.86 -2.86
N VAL A 37 -19.09 14.13 -1.75
CA VAL A 37 -18.14 14.43 -0.68
C VAL A 37 -16.70 14.39 -1.22
N LEU A 38 -16.34 13.36 -1.98
CA LEU A 38 -15.00 13.26 -2.56
C LEU A 38 -14.73 14.35 -3.63
N ALA A 39 -15.76 14.80 -4.35
CA ALA A 39 -15.62 15.95 -5.26
C ALA A 39 -15.27 17.24 -4.49
N VAL A 40 -15.93 17.49 -3.36
CA VAL A 40 -15.59 18.61 -2.49
C VAL A 40 -14.18 18.47 -1.92
N VAL A 41 -13.79 17.29 -1.46
CA VAL A 41 -12.43 17.02 -0.97
C VAL A 41 -11.38 17.28 -2.05
N ALA A 42 -11.63 16.85 -3.29
CA ALA A 42 -10.72 17.12 -4.40
C ALA A 42 -10.61 18.62 -4.72
N LEU A 43 -11.73 19.33 -4.74
CA LEU A 43 -11.74 20.79 -4.94
C LEU A 43 -10.96 21.52 -3.83
N LEU A 44 -11.15 21.14 -2.57
CA LEU A 44 -10.40 21.72 -1.45
C LEU A 44 -8.91 21.39 -1.55
N SER A 45 -8.56 20.17 -1.97
CA SER A 45 -7.15 19.77 -2.18
C SER A 45 -6.47 20.55 -3.30
N TYR A 46 -7.18 20.77 -4.43
CA TYR A 46 -6.67 21.62 -5.51
C TYR A 46 -6.54 23.08 -5.10
N TRP A 47 -7.52 23.58 -4.35
CA TRP A 47 -7.46 24.93 -3.79
C TRP A 47 -6.28 25.09 -2.83
N THR A 48 -6.07 24.12 -1.95
CA THR A 48 -4.91 24.10 -1.05
C THR A 48 -3.59 24.11 -1.82
N ALA A 49 -3.48 23.30 -2.88
CA ALA A 49 -2.28 23.30 -3.71
C ALA A 49 -2.05 24.64 -4.42
N PHE A 50 -3.12 25.23 -4.97
CA PHE A 50 -3.05 26.54 -5.59
C PHE A 50 -2.63 27.63 -4.59
N GLU A 51 -3.27 27.69 -3.42
CA GLU A 51 -2.96 28.68 -2.38
C GLU A 51 -1.53 28.49 -1.85
N TYR A 52 -1.11 27.23 -1.60
CA TYR A 52 0.21 26.92 -1.06
C TYR A 52 1.34 27.31 -2.02
N PHE A 53 1.26 26.88 -3.27
CA PHE A 53 2.32 27.15 -4.26
C PHE A 53 2.29 28.60 -4.77
N SER A 54 1.12 29.26 -4.79
CA SER A 54 0.99 30.68 -5.15
C SER A 54 1.50 31.63 -4.08
N ALA A 55 1.52 31.22 -2.80
CA ALA A 55 2.12 32.00 -1.71
C ALA A 55 3.63 32.19 -1.90
N GLY A 56 4.24 31.30 -2.70
CA GLY A 56 5.64 31.41 -3.07
C GLY A 56 6.60 30.86 -2.00
N ARG A 57 7.87 31.11 -2.24
CA ARG A 57 8.97 30.67 -1.38
C ARG A 57 9.31 31.74 -0.35
N ASP A 58 9.87 31.32 0.77
CA ASP A 58 10.36 32.21 1.82
C ASP A 58 11.67 32.95 1.40
N ALA A 59 12.22 33.73 2.32
CA ALA A 59 13.46 34.47 2.09
C ALA A 59 14.70 33.56 1.87
N ALA A 60 14.61 32.30 2.26
CA ALA A 60 15.63 31.27 2.01
C ALA A 60 15.45 30.59 0.65
N GLY A 61 14.41 30.92 -0.11
CA GLY A 61 14.12 30.32 -1.40
C GLY A 61 13.44 28.95 -1.31
N VAL A 62 12.88 28.58 -0.15
CA VAL A 62 12.26 27.28 0.13
C VAL A 62 10.76 27.46 0.39
N PHE A 63 9.94 26.49 0.02
CA PHE A 63 8.52 26.51 0.40
C PHE A 63 8.37 26.26 1.90
N PRO A 64 7.64 27.12 2.64
CA PRO A 64 7.51 27.02 4.11
C PRO A 64 6.69 25.78 4.50
N THR A 65 7.09 25.12 5.58
CA THR A 65 6.26 24.11 6.23
C THR A 65 5.17 24.81 7.05
N LEU A 66 3.91 24.56 6.74
CA LEU A 66 2.77 25.15 7.43
C LEU A 66 2.06 24.09 8.28
N ILE A 67 1.66 24.47 9.50
CA ILE A 67 0.84 23.62 10.37
C ILE A 67 -0.44 24.42 10.71
N PRO A 68 -1.48 24.39 9.83
CA PRO A 68 -2.70 25.17 10.02
C PRO A 68 -3.49 24.77 11.26
N TRP A 69 -3.36 23.54 11.70
CA TRP A 69 -4.04 23.01 12.88
C TRP A 69 -3.15 21.98 13.56
N ASN A 70 -3.04 22.08 14.89
CA ASN A 70 -2.32 21.12 15.74
C ASN A 70 -2.93 21.08 17.14
N ALA A 71 -3.07 19.89 17.71
CA ALA A 71 -3.56 19.68 19.06
C ALA A 71 -2.80 18.54 19.74
N VAL A 72 -2.39 18.75 20.99
CA VAL A 72 -1.78 17.69 21.79
C VAL A 72 -2.86 16.66 22.09
N TRP A 73 -2.63 15.42 21.64
CA TRP A 73 -3.55 14.31 21.87
C TRP A 73 -3.14 13.46 23.07
N LEU A 74 -1.87 13.06 23.15
CA LEU A 74 -1.40 12.18 24.21
C LEU A 74 -0.08 12.68 24.79
N PRO A 75 -0.08 13.19 26.03
CA PRO A 75 1.16 13.46 26.78
C PRO A 75 1.70 12.13 27.31
N ILE A 76 2.98 11.82 26.99
CA ILE A 76 3.62 10.56 27.44
C ILE A 76 4.43 10.83 28.71
N GLY A 77 5.03 12.01 28.85
CA GLY A 77 5.79 12.42 30.02
C GLY A 77 6.94 13.36 29.65
N GLY A 78 7.27 14.29 30.56
CA GLY A 78 8.25 15.32 30.29
C GLY A 78 7.86 16.20 29.09
N ALA A 79 8.77 16.39 28.15
CA ALA A 79 8.52 17.11 26.91
C ALA A 79 7.92 16.22 25.78
N LEU A 80 7.86 14.89 25.99
CA LEU A 80 7.40 13.95 24.96
C LEU A 80 5.88 13.90 24.92
N HIS A 81 5.31 14.30 23.80
CA HIS A 81 3.86 14.25 23.53
C HIS A 81 3.61 13.86 22.09
N ILE A 82 2.38 13.39 21.83
CA ILE A 82 1.91 13.07 20.49
C ILE A 82 0.84 14.08 20.13
N ASP A 83 1.07 14.76 19.02
CA ASP A 83 0.11 15.71 18.46
C ASP A 83 -0.70 15.06 17.36
N LEU A 84 -1.92 15.53 17.20
CA LEU A 84 -2.72 15.36 15.99
C LEU A 84 -2.81 16.70 15.29
N GLY A 85 -2.39 16.74 14.04
CA GLY A 85 -2.35 17.99 13.29
C GLY A 85 -2.36 17.79 11.79
N ILE A 86 -2.23 18.89 11.07
CA ILE A 86 -2.14 18.93 9.61
C ILE A 86 -0.86 19.66 9.24
N LEU A 87 0.05 18.94 8.57
CA LEU A 87 1.29 19.49 8.04
C LEU A 87 1.15 19.64 6.52
N LEU A 88 1.42 20.85 6.05
CA LEU A 88 1.47 21.19 4.63
C LEU A 88 2.88 21.56 4.24
N ASP A 89 3.44 20.80 3.34
CA ASP A 89 4.71 21.02 2.66
C ASP A 89 4.61 20.50 1.22
N PRO A 90 5.60 20.67 0.36
CA PRO A 90 5.51 20.30 -1.05
C PRO A 90 5.04 18.86 -1.29
N ILE A 91 5.56 17.87 -0.55
CA ILE A 91 5.19 16.47 -0.76
C ILE A 91 3.80 16.13 -0.19
N SER A 92 3.40 16.71 0.93
CA SER A 92 2.06 16.49 1.48
C SER A 92 0.98 17.10 0.59
N VAL A 93 1.21 18.33 0.10
CA VAL A 93 0.29 19.01 -0.81
C VAL A 93 0.18 18.28 -2.15
N MET A 94 1.30 17.83 -2.72
CA MET A 94 1.30 16.97 -3.91
C MET A 94 0.49 15.70 -3.67
N MET A 95 0.68 15.03 -2.53
CA MET A 95 -0.06 13.81 -2.21
C MET A 95 -1.55 14.05 -1.97
N LEU A 96 -1.95 15.21 -1.40
CA LEU A 96 -3.37 15.58 -1.32
C LEU A 96 -4.02 15.62 -2.70
N VAL A 97 -3.35 16.25 -3.69
CA VAL A 97 -3.83 16.29 -5.07
C VAL A 97 -3.92 14.88 -5.66
N VAL A 98 -2.89 14.07 -5.51
CA VAL A 98 -2.84 12.70 -6.06
C VAL A 98 -3.94 11.81 -5.47
N ILE A 99 -4.04 11.76 -4.14
CA ILE A 99 -5.00 10.90 -3.45
C ILE A 99 -6.43 11.32 -3.76
N SER A 100 -6.74 12.62 -3.67
CA SER A 100 -8.10 13.13 -3.91
C SER A 100 -8.54 12.92 -5.36
N THR A 101 -7.64 13.13 -6.34
CA THR A 101 -7.91 12.90 -7.77
C THR A 101 -8.25 11.44 -8.03
N VAL A 102 -7.36 10.52 -7.64
CA VAL A 102 -7.56 9.10 -7.91
C VAL A 102 -8.77 8.57 -7.14
N SER A 103 -8.96 8.97 -5.87
CA SER A 103 -10.14 8.57 -5.10
C SER A 103 -11.44 9.06 -5.74
N LEU A 104 -11.49 10.30 -6.22
CA LEU A 104 -12.68 10.83 -6.93
C LEU A 104 -12.97 10.04 -8.21
N MET A 105 -11.94 9.76 -9.03
CA MET A 105 -12.10 8.96 -10.25
C MET A 105 -12.61 7.55 -9.94
N VAL A 106 -12.10 6.93 -8.87
CA VAL A 106 -12.57 5.62 -8.40
C VAL A 106 -14.02 5.67 -7.91
N HIS A 107 -14.43 6.71 -7.18
CA HIS A 107 -15.82 6.87 -6.73
C HIS A 107 -16.78 7.02 -7.92
N ILE A 108 -16.44 7.88 -8.90
CA ILE A 108 -17.25 8.04 -10.12
C ILE A 108 -17.34 6.72 -10.90
N TYR A 109 -16.22 6.04 -11.10
CA TYR A 109 -16.15 4.76 -11.80
C TYR A 109 -17.01 3.67 -11.12
N SER A 110 -16.98 3.64 -9.80
CA SER A 110 -17.70 2.65 -8.99
C SER A 110 -19.22 2.80 -9.07
N LEU A 111 -19.77 3.96 -9.47
CA LEU A 111 -21.21 4.13 -9.75
C LEU A 111 -21.69 3.18 -10.87
N GLY A 112 -20.84 2.94 -11.86
CA GLY A 112 -21.11 1.99 -12.94
C GLY A 112 -20.72 0.56 -12.59
N TYR A 113 -19.46 0.36 -12.16
CA TYR A 113 -18.87 -0.95 -11.94
C TYR A 113 -19.56 -1.76 -10.84
N MET A 114 -19.92 -1.12 -9.72
CA MET A 114 -20.56 -1.78 -8.57
C MET A 114 -22.10 -1.76 -8.63
N LYS A 115 -22.68 -1.31 -9.74
CA LYS A 115 -24.15 -1.23 -9.90
C LYS A 115 -24.78 -2.63 -9.79
N GLY A 116 -25.71 -2.77 -8.83
CA GLY A 116 -26.38 -4.05 -8.58
C GLY A 116 -25.68 -4.99 -7.61
N GLU A 117 -24.45 -4.67 -7.17
CA GLU A 117 -23.71 -5.48 -6.21
C GLU A 117 -24.29 -5.37 -4.78
N ARG A 118 -24.33 -6.52 -4.09
CA ARG A 118 -24.77 -6.58 -2.68
C ARG A 118 -23.78 -5.84 -1.80
N GLY A 119 -24.28 -4.91 -0.97
CA GLY A 119 -23.45 -4.13 -0.07
C GLY A 119 -22.82 -2.87 -0.71
N PHE A 120 -23.41 -2.38 -1.80
CA PHE A 120 -22.99 -1.15 -2.49
C PHE A 120 -22.77 0.03 -1.54
N GLN A 121 -23.67 0.26 -0.57
CA GLN A 121 -23.56 1.32 0.42
C GLN A 121 -22.34 1.13 1.34
N ARG A 122 -22.13 -0.12 1.81
CA ARG A 122 -20.96 -0.49 2.62
C ARG A 122 -19.66 -0.29 1.87
N TYR A 123 -19.65 -0.57 0.56
CA TYR A 123 -18.50 -0.34 -0.30
C TYR A 123 -18.09 1.15 -0.30
N TYR A 124 -19.03 2.07 -0.48
CA TYR A 124 -18.75 3.51 -0.44
C TYR A 124 -18.31 4.00 0.94
N ALA A 125 -18.85 3.43 2.01
CA ALA A 125 -18.37 3.71 3.37
C ALA A 125 -16.89 3.32 3.51
N PHE A 126 -16.51 2.13 3.08
CA PHE A 126 -15.12 1.66 3.16
C PHE A 126 -14.17 2.45 2.27
N LEU A 127 -14.59 2.87 1.08
CA LEU A 127 -13.81 3.77 0.23
C LEU A 127 -13.54 5.12 0.90
N SER A 128 -14.56 5.70 1.55
CA SER A 128 -14.43 6.96 2.26
C SER A 128 -13.47 6.83 3.46
N LEU A 129 -13.56 5.74 4.24
CA LEU A 129 -12.64 5.45 5.33
C LEU A 129 -11.19 5.31 4.82
N PHE A 130 -11.01 4.59 3.73
CA PHE A 130 -9.68 4.38 3.13
C PHE A 130 -9.06 5.70 2.65
N THR A 131 -9.84 6.54 1.98
CA THR A 131 -9.38 7.86 1.53
C THR A 131 -9.02 8.76 2.71
N MET A 132 -9.86 8.81 3.75
CA MET A 132 -9.57 9.53 4.99
C MET A 132 -8.27 9.06 5.63
N SER A 133 -8.07 7.75 5.72
CA SER A 133 -6.87 7.17 6.32
C SER A 133 -5.60 7.56 5.56
N MET A 134 -5.64 7.56 4.22
CA MET A 134 -4.51 7.98 3.41
C MET A 134 -4.23 9.47 3.49
N ILE A 135 -5.28 10.31 3.48
CA ILE A 135 -5.12 11.75 3.68
C ILE A 135 -4.47 12.03 5.04
N GLY A 136 -4.98 11.43 6.11
CA GLY A 136 -4.43 11.60 7.46
C GLY A 136 -2.97 11.14 7.58
N LEU A 137 -2.57 10.11 6.84
CA LEU A 137 -1.20 9.63 6.78
C LEU A 137 -0.26 10.68 6.17
N VAL A 138 -0.66 11.29 5.05
CA VAL A 138 0.23 12.21 4.31
C VAL A 138 0.31 13.61 4.93
N VAL A 139 -0.71 14.03 5.67
CA VAL A 139 -0.70 15.33 6.37
C VAL A 139 -0.25 15.23 7.84
N ALA A 140 0.23 14.07 8.28
CA ALA A 140 0.66 13.86 9.66
C ALA A 140 1.78 14.84 10.04
N THR A 141 1.71 15.41 11.25
CA THR A 141 2.71 16.33 11.80
C THR A 141 3.89 15.63 12.46
N ASN A 142 3.74 14.35 12.78
CA ASN A 142 4.75 13.54 13.43
C ASN A 142 4.64 12.06 13.01
N ILE A 143 5.69 11.30 13.28
CA ILE A 143 5.79 9.89 12.84
C ILE A 143 4.77 8.98 13.55
N PHE A 144 4.38 9.30 14.79
CA PHE A 144 3.39 8.51 15.53
C PHE A 144 1.97 8.73 14.99
N GLN A 145 1.60 9.97 14.65
CA GLN A 145 0.35 10.26 13.95
C GLN A 145 0.33 9.56 12.58
N MET A 146 1.44 9.59 11.83
CA MET A 146 1.57 8.84 10.58
C MET A 146 1.31 7.35 10.81
N TYR A 147 1.87 6.74 11.86
CA TYR A 147 1.64 5.34 12.22
C TYR A 147 0.18 5.05 12.54
N LEU A 148 -0.53 5.93 13.25
CA LEU A 148 -1.95 5.76 13.54
C LEU A 148 -2.77 5.65 12.24
N PHE A 149 -2.57 6.58 11.30
CA PHE A 149 -3.26 6.52 10.02
C PHE A 149 -2.75 5.39 9.12
N TRP A 150 -1.48 4.99 9.25
CA TRP A 150 -0.92 3.81 8.63
C TRP A 150 -1.68 2.54 9.00
N GLU A 151 -2.01 2.40 10.27
CA GLU A 151 -2.81 1.31 10.79
C GLU A 151 -4.25 1.34 10.26
N LEU A 152 -4.85 2.53 10.16
CA LEU A 152 -6.18 2.71 9.58
C LEU A 152 -6.22 2.37 8.07
N VAL A 153 -5.17 2.70 7.31
CA VAL A 153 -5.00 2.24 5.92
C VAL A 153 -4.98 0.71 5.86
N GLY A 154 -4.29 0.06 6.79
CA GLY A 154 -4.26 -1.40 6.90
C GLY A 154 -5.64 -2.00 7.14
N VAL A 155 -6.40 -1.47 8.10
CA VAL A 155 -7.76 -1.93 8.41
C VAL A 155 -8.72 -1.67 7.25
N SER A 156 -8.72 -0.48 6.69
CA SER A 156 -9.62 -0.14 5.58
C SER A 156 -9.32 -0.96 4.32
N SER A 157 -8.05 -1.26 4.03
CA SER A 157 -7.66 -2.17 2.95
C SER A 157 -8.12 -3.61 3.21
N TYR A 158 -8.03 -4.10 4.44
CA TYR A 158 -8.58 -5.41 4.85
C TYR A 158 -10.07 -5.52 4.54
N LEU A 159 -10.85 -4.49 4.90
CA LEU A 159 -12.29 -4.44 4.64
C LEU A 159 -12.63 -4.39 3.14
N LEU A 160 -11.82 -3.68 2.36
CA LEU A 160 -12.01 -3.55 0.91
C LEU A 160 -11.57 -4.80 0.14
N ILE A 161 -10.44 -5.44 0.48
CA ILE A 161 -9.99 -6.70 -0.13
C ILE A 161 -10.98 -7.82 0.20
N GLY A 162 -11.45 -7.87 1.45
CA GLY A 162 -12.44 -8.82 1.94
C GLY A 162 -13.90 -8.43 1.64
N PHE A 163 -14.14 -7.50 0.72
CA PHE A 163 -15.50 -7.02 0.41
C PHE A 163 -16.46 -8.16 0.06
N TYR A 164 -16.01 -9.12 -0.74
CA TYR A 164 -16.74 -10.34 -1.07
C TYR A 164 -16.55 -11.43 0.01
N TYR A 165 -16.88 -11.11 1.26
CA TYR A 165 -16.66 -11.96 2.44
C TYR A 165 -17.34 -13.34 2.40
N THR A 166 -18.24 -13.58 1.45
CA THR A 166 -18.84 -14.88 1.20
C THR A 166 -17.93 -15.81 0.38
N LYS A 167 -16.90 -15.25 -0.30
CA LYS A 167 -15.92 -16.01 -1.06
C LYS A 167 -14.74 -16.35 -0.15
N LYS A 168 -14.42 -17.65 -0.03
CA LYS A 168 -13.30 -18.12 0.83
C LYS A 168 -11.96 -17.51 0.41
N GLU A 169 -11.76 -17.35 -0.89
CA GLU A 169 -10.54 -16.78 -1.47
C GLU A 169 -10.37 -15.31 -1.05
N ALA A 170 -11.41 -14.50 -1.09
CA ALA A 170 -11.37 -13.10 -0.68
C ALA A 170 -11.11 -12.96 0.83
N VAL A 171 -11.71 -13.83 1.66
CA VAL A 171 -11.45 -13.87 3.10
C VAL A 171 -9.99 -14.28 3.39
N ALA A 172 -9.47 -15.27 2.69
CA ALA A 172 -8.08 -15.71 2.86
C ALA A 172 -7.10 -14.61 2.40
N ALA A 173 -7.39 -13.94 1.28
CA ALA A 173 -6.59 -12.84 0.75
C ALA A 173 -6.54 -11.64 1.70
N SER A 174 -7.70 -11.22 2.24
CA SER A 174 -7.76 -10.09 3.19
C SER A 174 -7.00 -10.40 4.49
N LYS A 175 -7.16 -11.60 5.05
CA LYS A 175 -6.40 -12.05 6.23
C LYS A 175 -4.90 -12.07 5.95
N LYS A 176 -4.47 -12.61 4.81
CA LYS A 176 -3.06 -12.67 4.43
C LYS A 176 -2.47 -11.25 4.31
N ALA A 177 -3.16 -10.35 3.61
CA ALA A 177 -2.74 -8.97 3.47
C ALA A 177 -2.59 -8.28 4.84
N PHE A 178 -3.57 -8.44 5.71
CA PHE A 178 -3.55 -7.86 7.05
C PHE A 178 -2.41 -8.41 7.91
N ILE A 179 -2.24 -9.74 7.97
CA ILE A 179 -1.22 -10.37 8.82
C ILE A 179 0.19 -9.99 8.36
N VAL A 180 0.47 -10.06 7.05
CA VAL A 180 1.80 -9.75 6.50
C VAL A 180 2.18 -8.30 6.75
N THR A 181 1.25 -7.37 6.51
CA THR A 181 1.51 -5.94 6.75
C THR A 181 1.64 -5.64 8.25
N ARG A 182 0.83 -6.28 9.12
CA ARG A 182 0.93 -6.12 10.58
C ARG A 182 2.26 -6.61 11.15
N PHE A 183 2.76 -7.72 10.64
CA PHE A 183 4.09 -8.19 11.04
C PHE A 183 5.18 -7.16 10.71
N ALA A 184 5.11 -6.53 9.55
CA ALA A 184 6.01 -5.45 9.18
C ALA A 184 5.78 -4.18 10.04
N ASP A 185 4.53 -3.84 10.32
CA ASP A 185 4.14 -2.68 11.12
C ASP A 185 4.64 -2.78 12.57
N LEU A 186 4.85 -4.00 13.11
CA LEU A 186 5.50 -4.19 14.41
C LEU A 186 6.95 -3.65 14.39
N GLY A 187 7.69 -3.95 13.33
CA GLY A 187 9.03 -3.37 13.13
C GLY A 187 8.98 -1.84 13.06
N PHE A 188 8.00 -1.29 12.34
CA PHE A 188 7.79 0.15 12.26
C PHE A 188 7.53 0.77 13.64
N LEU A 189 6.65 0.18 14.45
CA LEU A 189 6.34 0.67 15.80
C LEU A 189 7.59 0.64 16.70
N ILE A 190 8.34 -0.46 16.70
CA ILE A 190 9.58 -0.56 17.46
C ILE A 190 10.57 0.53 17.04
N GLY A 191 10.71 0.76 15.72
CA GLY A 191 11.54 1.84 15.19
C GLY A 191 11.10 3.23 15.67
N ILE A 192 9.79 3.51 15.68
CA ILE A 192 9.21 4.76 16.20
C ILE A 192 9.53 4.94 17.69
N LEU A 193 9.39 3.89 18.49
CA LEU A 193 9.65 3.96 19.93
C LEU A 193 11.13 4.20 20.24
N ILE A 194 12.04 3.53 19.52
CA ILE A 194 13.48 3.77 19.61
C ILE A 194 13.79 5.22 19.23
N TYR A 195 13.25 5.69 18.09
CA TYR A 195 13.44 7.05 17.62
C TYR A 195 12.93 8.07 18.65
N GLY A 196 11.70 7.93 19.12
CA GLY A 196 11.10 8.84 20.09
C GLY A 196 11.86 8.89 21.41
N TYR A 197 12.41 7.76 21.88
CA TYR A 197 13.20 7.70 23.10
C TYR A 197 14.53 8.45 22.95
N TYR A 198 15.27 8.23 21.87
CA TYR A 198 16.58 8.83 21.68
C TYR A 198 16.52 10.26 21.12
N ALA A 199 15.56 10.58 20.25
CA ALA A 199 15.37 11.93 19.72
C ALA A 199 14.63 12.87 20.69
N GLY A 200 13.96 12.32 21.73
CA GLY A 200 13.14 13.09 22.67
C GLY A 200 11.87 13.69 22.04
N THR A 201 11.55 13.32 20.80
CA THR A 201 10.40 13.81 20.05
C THR A 201 9.96 12.80 18.98
N PHE A 202 8.70 12.89 18.55
CA PHE A 202 8.20 12.16 17.38
C PHE A 202 8.15 13.03 16.10
N SER A 203 8.63 14.27 16.16
CA SER A 203 8.70 15.19 15.02
C SER A 203 9.58 14.63 13.89
N PHE A 204 9.29 15.01 12.64
CA PHE A 204 10.14 14.71 11.47
C PHE A 204 11.43 15.54 11.44
N THR A 205 11.51 16.62 12.23
CA THR A 205 12.65 17.52 12.32
C THR A 205 13.12 17.65 13.79
N PRO A 206 13.79 16.62 14.34
CA PRO A 206 14.29 16.63 15.71
C PRO A 206 15.56 17.50 15.83
N GLU A 207 15.94 17.81 17.07
CA GLU A 207 17.21 18.51 17.36
C GLU A 207 18.43 17.63 17.03
N THR A 208 19.40 18.21 16.33
CA THR A 208 20.61 17.49 15.85
C THR A 208 21.43 16.88 17.00
N HIS A 209 21.53 17.58 18.14
CA HIS A 209 22.31 17.10 19.29
C HIS A 209 21.81 15.76 19.85
N ALA A 210 20.50 15.57 19.93
CA ALA A 210 19.89 14.33 20.42
C ALA A 210 20.22 13.14 19.50
N LEU A 211 20.18 13.36 18.19
CA LEU A 211 20.45 12.33 17.19
C LEU A 211 21.92 11.89 17.15
N VAL A 212 22.84 12.84 17.28
CA VAL A 212 24.28 12.53 17.33
C VAL A 212 24.61 11.70 18.58
N ALA A 213 24.02 12.03 19.73
CA ALA A 213 24.23 11.29 20.97
C ALA A 213 23.66 9.85 20.91
N ALA A 214 22.64 9.61 20.12
CA ALA A 214 22.02 8.29 19.95
C ALA A 214 22.87 7.29 19.14
N GLY A 215 23.84 7.75 18.35
CA GLY A 215 24.77 6.91 17.58
C GLY A 215 24.07 5.87 16.71
N ALA A 216 24.44 4.59 16.86
CA ALA A 216 23.90 3.47 16.07
C ALA A 216 22.39 3.19 16.25
N MET A 217 21.74 3.77 17.24
CA MET A 217 20.31 3.51 17.50
C MET A 217 19.40 4.21 16.49
N ILE A 218 19.82 5.33 15.90
CA ILE A 218 19.04 6.01 14.86
C ILE A 218 19.04 5.22 13.54
N PRO A 219 20.17 4.73 12.99
CA PRO A 219 20.15 3.81 11.85
C PRO A 219 19.29 2.56 12.08
N LEU A 220 19.36 1.97 13.28
CA LEU A 220 18.49 0.83 13.64
C LEU A 220 17.01 1.21 13.61
N ALA A 221 16.64 2.35 14.20
CA ALA A 221 15.26 2.84 14.21
C ALA A 221 14.74 3.07 12.78
N LEU A 222 15.52 3.75 11.93
CA LEU A 222 15.16 4.03 10.55
C LEU A 222 15.08 2.74 9.71
N GLY A 223 15.97 1.77 9.94
CA GLY A 223 15.93 0.45 9.31
C GLY A 223 14.66 -0.33 9.69
N LEU A 224 14.27 -0.32 10.96
CA LEU A 224 13.02 -0.93 11.42
C LEU A 224 11.78 -0.21 10.88
N MET A 225 11.81 1.13 10.77
CA MET A 225 10.74 1.88 10.11
C MET A 225 10.62 1.50 8.62
N PHE A 226 11.77 1.32 7.94
CA PHE A 226 11.77 0.86 6.55
C PHE A 226 11.17 -0.54 6.39
N VAL A 227 11.32 -1.46 7.37
CA VAL A 227 10.65 -2.77 7.32
C VAL A 227 9.13 -2.60 7.23
N GLY A 228 8.54 -1.69 8.02
CA GLY A 228 7.12 -1.33 7.90
C GLY A 228 6.78 -0.78 6.51
N GLY A 229 7.61 0.14 6.01
CA GLY A 229 7.50 0.67 4.64
C GLY A 229 7.55 -0.42 3.58
N ALA A 230 8.50 -1.37 3.69
CA ALA A 230 8.65 -2.51 2.79
C ALA A 230 7.42 -3.44 2.81
N GLY A 231 6.78 -3.61 3.97
CA GLY A 231 5.55 -4.39 4.12
C GLY A 231 4.38 -3.81 3.34
N LYS A 232 4.08 -2.52 3.51
CA LYS A 232 2.99 -1.84 2.77
C LYS A 232 3.31 -1.70 1.29
N SER A 233 4.56 -1.43 0.94
CA SER A 233 5.02 -1.30 -0.45
C SER A 233 5.26 -2.63 -1.15
N ALA A 234 4.98 -3.74 -0.49
CA ALA A 234 5.11 -5.09 -1.03
C ALA A 234 6.51 -5.38 -1.60
N MET A 235 7.57 -5.00 -0.86
CA MET A 235 8.94 -5.34 -1.21
C MET A 235 9.25 -6.79 -0.86
N VAL A 236 10.10 -7.44 -1.64
CA VAL A 236 10.55 -8.80 -1.33
C VAL A 236 11.34 -8.79 -0.01
N PRO A 237 11.07 -9.71 0.93
CA PRO A 237 10.18 -10.87 0.82
C PRO A 237 8.71 -10.63 1.21
N LEU A 238 8.31 -9.45 1.68
CA LEU A 238 6.98 -9.15 2.23
C LEU A 238 5.90 -8.88 1.16
N HIS A 239 6.16 -9.18 -0.12
CA HIS A 239 5.30 -8.89 -1.28
C HIS A 239 4.12 -9.86 -1.46
N ILE A 240 4.10 -10.98 -0.77
CA ILE A 240 3.22 -12.13 -1.03
C ILE A 240 1.72 -11.85 -0.91
N TRP A 241 1.35 -10.77 -0.24
CA TRP A 241 -0.05 -10.39 -0.04
C TRP A 241 -0.65 -9.63 -1.23
N LEU A 242 0.19 -8.89 -1.99
CA LEU A 242 -0.31 -7.93 -2.97
C LEU A 242 -1.05 -8.59 -4.15
N ARG A 243 -0.53 -9.73 -4.62
CA ARG A 243 -1.20 -10.52 -5.66
C ARG A 243 -2.58 -11.03 -5.22
N ASP A 244 -2.66 -11.54 -4.00
CA ASP A 244 -3.90 -12.12 -3.50
C ASP A 244 -4.93 -11.02 -3.18
N ALA A 245 -4.49 -9.79 -2.91
CA ALA A 245 -5.36 -8.61 -2.79
C ALA A 245 -6.20 -8.32 -4.05
N MET A 246 -5.88 -8.95 -5.19
CA MET A 246 -6.67 -8.88 -6.43
C MET A 246 -8.06 -9.55 -6.33
N GLU A 247 -8.37 -10.28 -5.26
CA GLU A 247 -9.70 -10.85 -5.00
C GLU A 247 -10.75 -9.77 -4.64
N GLY A 248 -10.31 -8.57 -4.25
CA GLY A 248 -11.19 -7.42 -4.06
C GLY A 248 -11.75 -6.85 -5.38
N PRO A 249 -12.77 -5.96 -5.31
CA PRO A 249 -13.31 -5.28 -6.49
C PRO A 249 -12.22 -4.51 -7.25
N THR A 250 -12.30 -4.49 -8.60
CA THR A 250 -11.25 -3.87 -9.42
C THR A 250 -11.02 -2.37 -9.15
N PRO A 251 -12.06 -1.53 -8.87
CA PRO A 251 -11.82 -0.14 -8.49
C PRO A 251 -11.02 0.00 -7.17
N VAL A 252 -11.17 -0.94 -6.24
CA VAL A 252 -10.35 -1.00 -5.03
C VAL A 252 -8.89 -1.29 -5.38
N SER A 253 -8.66 -2.23 -6.31
CA SER A 253 -7.31 -2.51 -6.80
C SER A 253 -6.69 -1.26 -7.44
N ALA A 254 -7.45 -0.49 -8.22
CA ALA A 254 -6.97 0.78 -8.77
C ALA A 254 -6.53 1.75 -7.66
N LEU A 255 -7.33 1.91 -6.60
CA LEU A 255 -7.03 2.82 -5.50
C LEU A 255 -5.80 2.37 -4.70
N ILE A 256 -5.75 1.10 -4.28
CA ILE A 256 -4.65 0.53 -3.47
C ILE A 256 -3.31 0.61 -4.22
N HIS A 257 -3.30 0.31 -5.53
CA HIS A 257 -2.07 0.12 -6.30
C HIS A 257 -1.57 1.38 -7.00
N ALA A 258 -2.40 2.41 -7.19
CA ALA A 258 -1.99 3.60 -7.92
C ALA A 258 -1.41 4.69 -7.01
N ALA A 259 -2.19 5.14 -6.01
CA ALA A 259 -1.95 6.40 -5.33
C ALA A 259 -1.89 6.31 -3.80
N THR A 260 -2.10 5.11 -3.21
CA THR A 260 -2.38 5.05 -1.78
C THR A 260 -1.51 4.01 -1.05
N MET A 261 -2.06 2.85 -0.66
CA MET A 261 -1.41 1.93 0.28
C MET A 261 0.03 1.54 -0.10
N VAL A 262 0.26 1.18 -1.36
CA VAL A 262 1.58 0.68 -1.79
C VAL A 262 2.63 1.79 -1.92
N VAL A 263 2.22 3.04 -2.09
CA VAL A 263 3.14 4.18 -2.12
C VAL A 263 3.43 4.75 -0.73
N ALA A 264 2.71 4.28 0.31
CA ALA A 264 2.90 4.76 1.68
C ALA A 264 4.34 4.51 2.18
N GLY A 265 4.97 3.37 1.83
CA GLY A 265 6.36 3.11 2.20
C GLY A 265 7.37 4.00 1.45
N VAL A 266 7.09 4.33 0.19
CA VAL A 266 7.88 5.31 -0.56
C VAL A 266 7.76 6.69 0.10
N TYR A 267 6.53 7.09 0.44
CA TYR A 267 6.26 8.35 1.12
C TYR A 267 6.92 8.41 2.51
N LEU A 268 6.93 7.32 3.27
CA LEU A 268 7.62 7.22 4.56
C LEU A 268 9.12 7.51 4.40
N VAL A 269 9.79 6.85 3.44
CA VAL A 269 11.22 7.09 3.19
C VAL A 269 11.47 8.52 2.73
N ALA A 270 10.61 9.07 1.87
CA ALA A 270 10.71 10.45 1.42
C ALA A 270 10.47 11.45 2.57
N ARG A 271 9.51 11.19 3.46
CA ARG A 271 9.22 12.04 4.63
C ARG A 271 10.37 12.05 5.63
N MET A 272 11.01 10.91 5.83
CA MET A 272 12.17 10.75 6.72
C MET A 272 13.50 10.94 5.99
N PHE A 273 13.50 11.36 4.73
CA PHE A 273 14.70 11.46 3.88
C PHE A 273 15.85 12.27 4.49
N PRO A 274 15.61 13.44 5.13
CA PRO A 274 16.70 14.19 5.78
C PRO A 274 17.39 13.37 6.88
N LEU A 275 16.66 12.54 7.60
CA LEU A 275 17.22 11.68 8.65
C LEU A 275 17.99 10.49 8.06
N PHE A 276 17.50 9.90 6.98
CA PHE A 276 18.22 8.84 6.28
C PHE A 276 19.55 9.34 5.74
N ILE A 277 19.56 10.47 5.04
CA ILE A 277 20.79 11.06 4.47
C ILE A 277 21.78 11.46 5.57
N GLY A 278 21.31 12.12 6.64
CA GLY A 278 22.17 12.66 7.70
C GLY A 278 22.70 11.61 8.66
N TYR A 279 21.94 10.56 8.96
CA TYR A 279 22.25 9.64 10.06
C TYR A 279 22.26 8.16 9.71
N ALA A 280 21.70 7.78 8.56
CA ALA A 280 21.59 6.38 8.13
C ALA A 280 21.76 6.18 6.62
N PRO A 281 22.80 6.75 5.96
CA PRO A 281 22.97 6.64 4.51
C PRO A 281 23.11 5.19 4.04
N GLU A 282 23.73 4.33 4.84
CA GLU A 282 23.84 2.89 4.52
C GLU A 282 22.46 2.20 4.45
N VAL A 283 21.58 2.52 5.40
CA VAL A 283 20.21 1.98 5.40
C VAL A 283 19.45 2.49 4.16
N LEU A 284 19.64 3.75 3.78
CA LEU A 284 19.05 4.31 2.57
C LEU A 284 19.56 3.56 1.32
N HIS A 285 20.86 3.27 1.22
CA HIS A 285 21.40 2.48 0.11
C HIS A 285 20.87 1.03 0.10
N TRP A 286 20.65 0.41 1.27
CA TRP A 286 19.98 -0.88 1.33
C TRP A 286 18.56 -0.83 0.75
N THR A 287 17.84 0.29 0.89
CA THR A 287 16.52 0.44 0.24
C THR A 287 16.64 0.38 -1.29
N ALA A 288 17.73 0.92 -1.87
CA ALA A 288 17.97 0.81 -3.32
C ALA A 288 18.19 -0.63 -3.77
N TYR A 289 19.00 -1.40 -3.06
CA TYR A 289 19.27 -2.79 -3.44
C TYR A 289 18.01 -3.67 -3.30
N VAL A 290 17.26 -3.51 -2.20
CA VAL A 290 15.97 -4.20 -2.01
C VAL A 290 14.96 -3.79 -3.09
N GLY A 291 14.92 -2.50 -3.43
CA GLY A 291 14.07 -1.97 -4.49
C GLY A 291 14.42 -2.56 -5.86
N ALA A 292 15.71 -2.59 -6.23
CA ALA A 292 16.18 -3.11 -7.51
C ALA A 292 15.89 -4.62 -7.65
N PHE A 293 16.20 -5.40 -6.60
CA PHE A 293 15.89 -6.83 -6.59
C PHE A 293 14.38 -7.08 -6.73
N THR A 294 13.58 -6.32 -5.98
CA THR A 294 12.11 -6.43 -6.03
C THR A 294 11.57 -6.05 -7.40
N ALA A 295 12.08 -4.97 -8.01
CA ALA A 295 11.68 -4.53 -9.34
C ALA A 295 11.99 -5.58 -10.40
N PHE A 296 13.17 -6.19 -10.36
CA PHE A 296 13.57 -7.27 -11.25
C PHE A 296 12.69 -8.52 -11.07
N TYR A 297 12.56 -9.01 -9.84
CA TYR A 297 11.73 -10.16 -9.51
C TYR A 297 10.29 -10.00 -10.03
N ALA A 298 9.69 -8.86 -9.72
CA ALA A 298 8.31 -8.58 -10.11
C ALA A 298 8.15 -8.46 -11.64
N ALA A 299 9.12 -7.86 -12.35
CA ALA A 299 9.10 -7.77 -13.80
C ALA A 299 9.19 -9.15 -14.46
N VAL A 300 10.07 -10.04 -13.98
CA VAL A 300 10.17 -11.42 -14.48
C VAL A 300 8.87 -12.19 -14.25
N VAL A 301 8.28 -12.10 -13.07
CA VAL A 301 7.00 -12.76 -12.78
C VAL A 301 5.87 -12.20 -13.64
N ALA A 302 5.81 -10.88 -13.86
CA ALA A 302 4.80 -10.24 -14.72
C ALA A 302 4.85 -10.76 -16.17
N CYS A 303 6.03 -11.12 -16.68
CA CYS A 303 6.19 -11.66 -18.04
C CYS A 303 5.43 -12.98 -18.28
N VAL A 304 5.11 -13.75 -17.23
CA VAL A 304 4.53 -15.10 -17.35
C VAL A 304 3.12 -15.25 -16.77
N GLN A 305 2.60 -14.24 -16.05
CA GLN A 305 1.24 -14.31 -15.50
C GLN A 305 0.19 -14.25 -16.61
N SER A 306 -0.95 -14.96 -16.41
CA SER A 306 -2.08 -15.02 -17.36
C SER A 306 -3.29 -14.17 -16.96
N ASP A 307 -3.39 -13.78 -15.69
CA ASP A 307 -4.47 -12.96 -15.13
C ASP A 307 -4.11 -11.46 -15.26
N ILE A 308 -4.99 -10.66 -15.90
CA ILE A 308 -4.77 -9.22 -16.15
C ILE A 308 -4.47 -8.43 -14.86
N LYS A 309 -5.24 -8.68 -13.78
CA LYS A 309 -5.05 -8.00 -12.49
C LYS A 309 -3.73 -8.38 -11.85
N ARG A 310 -3.32 -9.65 -11.97
CA ARG A 310 -2.04 -10.13 -11.42
C ARG A 310 -0.85 -9.56 -12.17
N VAL A 311 -0.90 -9.46 -13.51
CA VAL A 311 0.14 -8.77 -14.29
C VAL A 311 0.29 -7.32 -13.81
N LEU A 312 -0.83 -6.60 -13.64
CA LEU A 312 -0.82 -5.22 -13.16
C LEU A 312 -0.33 -5.09 -11.72
N ALA A 313 -0.61 -6.07 -10.84
CA ALA A 313 -0.09 -6.11 -9.47
C ALA A 313 1.43 -6.25 -9.45
N PHE A 314 2.01 -7.21 -10.18
CA PHE A 314 3.46 -7.35 -10.29
C PHE A 314 4.11 -6.15 -10.97
N SER A 315 3.44 -5.56 -11.96
CA SER A 315 3.86 -4.29 -12.54
C SER A 315 3.89 -3.16 -11.49
N THR A 316 2.96 -3.12 -10.54
CA THR A 316 2.99 -2.15 -9.42
C THR A 316 4.20 -2.40 -8.52
N ILE A 317 4.43 -3.64 -8.07
CA ILE A 317 5.60 -3.99 -7.25
C ILE A 317 6.90 -3.52 -7.94
N SER A 318 7.01 -3.75 -9.26
CA SER A 318 8.18 -3.32 -10.03
C SER A 318 8.34 -1.80 -10.03
N GLN A 319 7.27 -1.02 -10.24
CA GLN A 319 7.36 0.45 -10.28
C GLN A 319 7.62 1.07 -8.89
N ILE A 320 7.07 0.49 -7.82
CA ILE A 320 7.42 0.91 -6.45
C ILE A 320 8.90 0.62 -6.17
N GLY A 321 9.42 -0.50 -6.67
CA GLY A 321 10.86 -0.78 -6.63
C GLY A 321 11.70 0.33 -7.30
N PHE A 322 11.28 0.84 -8.48
CA PHE A 322 11.93 1.99 -9.12
C PHE A 322 11.95 3.24 -8.23
N MET A 323 10.84 3.55 -7.55
CA MET A 323 10.75 4.72 -6.65
C MET A 323 11.69 4.57 -5.45
N LEU A 324 11.74 3.38 -4.84
CA LEU A 324 12.65 3.12 -3.72
C LEU A 324 14.11 3.10 -4.14
N VAL A 325 14.42 2.61 -5.35
CA VAL A 325 15.78 2.72 -5.92
C VAL A 325 16.16 4.18 -6.05
N ALA A 326 15.28 5.02 -6.61
CA ALA A 326 15.55 6.43 -6.80
C ALA A 326 15.87 7.13 -5.46
N LEU A 327 15.07 6.91 -4.42
CA LEU A 327 15.37 7.42 -3.07
C LEU A 327 16.70 6.88 -2.54
N GLY A 328 16.91 5.56 -2.69
CA GLY A 328 18.02 4.86 -2.08
C GLY A 328 19.39 5.11 -2.73
N VAL A 329 19.44 5.56 -3.99
CA VAL A 329 20.70 5.94 -4.67
C VAL A 329 21.13 7.37 -4.35
N SER A 330 20.35 8.14 -3.59
CA SER A 330 20.71 9.50 -3.21
C SER A 330 21.84 9.48 -2.17
N THR A 331 22.83 10.36 -2.38
CA THR A 331 24.01 10.52 -1.51
C THR A 331 24.07 11.86 -0.81
N SER A 332 23.19 12.79 -1.21
CA SER A 332 23.09 14.14 -0.66
C SER A 332 21.63 14.62 -0.65
N ALA A 333 21.34 15.68 0.07
CA ALA A 333 20.08 16.41 -0.03
C ALA A 333 20.07 17.38 -1.24
N ASP A 334 21.23 17.83 -1.72
CA ASP A 334 21.34 18.71 -2.89
C ASP A 334 21.09 17.91 -4.18
N PRO A 335 20.07 18.24 -4.98
CA PRO A 335 19.77 17.55 -6.26
C PRO A 335 20.94 17.58 -7.25
N HIS A 336 21.75 18.63 -7.24
CA HIS A 336 22.92 18.78 -8.12
C HIS A 336 24.14 17.98 -7.64
N ALA A 337 24.17 17.60 -6.36
CA ALA A 337 25.28 16.89 -5.72
C ALA A 337 24.89 15.46 -5.26
N GLY A 338 23.97 14.79 -5.96
CA GLY A 338 23.57 13.41 -5.68
C GLY A 338 22.20 13.24 -5.00
N GLY A 339 21.41 14.30 -4.85
CA GLY A 339 20.05 14.26 -4.30
C GLY A 339 18.92 14.14 -5.32
N LEU A 340 19.23 14.01 -6.60
CA LEU A 340 18.26 13.93 -7.70
C LEU A 340 17.21 12.84 -7.51
N GLY A 341 17.60 11.72 -6.89
CA GLY A 341 16.74 10.56 -6.70
C GLY A 341 15.46 10.84 -5.89
N TYR A 342 15.51 11.79 -4.95
CA TYR A 342 14.32 12.20 -4.20
C TYR A 342 13.25 12.81 -5.11
N MET A 343 13.61 13.84 -5.89
CA MET A 343 12.72 14.49 -6.84
C MET A 343 12.20 13.48 -7.87
N ALA A 344 13.10 12.67 -8.45
CA ALA A 344 12.76 11.65 -9.44
C ALA A 344 11.76 10.62 -8.90
N SER A 345 11.93 10.17 -7.65
CA SER A 345 11.01 9.26 -6.98
C SER A 345 9.62 9.86 -6.80
N MET A 346 9.53 11.09 -6.29
CA MET A 346 8.25 11.78 -6.07
C MET A 346 7.56 12.12 -7.39
N PHE A 347 8.32 12.51 -8.40
CA PHE A 347 7.78 12.73 -9.74
C PHE A 347 7.23 11.45 -10.37
N HIS A 348 7.96 10.34 -10.20
CA HIS A 348 7.47 9.05 -10.70
C HIS A 348 6.25 8.56 -9.91
N LEU A 349 6.18 8.82 -8.60
CA LEU A 349 4.99 8.54 -7.79
C LEU A 349 3.77 9.30 -8.33
N PHE A 350 3.92 10.59 -8.63
CA PHE A 350 2.86 11.42 -9.19
C PHE A 350 2.36 10.89 -10.54
N THR A 351 3.26 10.64 -11.49
CA THR A 351 2.90 10.14 -12.83
C THR A 351 2.36 8.70 -12.76
N HIS A 352 2.96 7.85 -11.92
CA HIS A 352 2.54 6.47 -11.69
C HIS A 352 1.10 6.39 -11.21
N ALA A 353 0.71 7.25 -10.27
CA ALA A 353 -0.65 7.26 -9.75
C ALA A 353 -1.67 7.42 -10.88
N MET A 354 -1.41 8.28 -11.87
CA MET A 354 -2.32 8.55 -12.97
C MET A 354 -2.41 7.38 -13.95
N PHE A 355 -1.29 6.95 -14.52
CA PHE A 355 -1.33 5.86 -15.51
C PHE A 355 -1.66 4.50 -14.88
N LYS A 356 -1.36 4.28 -13.61
CA LYS A 356 -1.66 3.01 -12.95
C LYS A 356 -3.15 2.89 -12.58
N ALA A 357 -3.76 3.97 -12.09
CA ALA A 357 -5.20 4.03 -11.91
C ALA A 357 -5.92 3.76 -13.25
N LEU A 358 -5.45 4.39 -14.33
CA LEU A 358 -5.97 4.20 -15.68
C LEU A 358 -5.88 2.73 -16.12
N LEU A 359 -4.76 2.05 -15.90
CA LEU A 359 -4.58 0.64 -16.25
C LEU A 359 -5.54 -0.28 -15.49
N PHE A 360 -5.70 -0.08 -14.18
CA PHE A 360 -6.60 -0.90 -13.38
C PHE A 360 -8.07 -0.62 -13.68
N LEU A 361 -8.46 0.63 -13.87
CA LEU A 361 -9.83 0.97 -14.27
C LEU A 361 -10.14 0.45 -15.68
N GLY A 362 -9.18 0.56 -16.61
CA GLY A 362 -9.29 -0.04 -17.93
C GLY A 362 -9.42 -1.56 -17.88
N ALA A 363 -8.62 -2.23 -17.04
CA ALA A 363 -8.75 -3.67 -16.79
C ALA A 363 -10.15 -4.02 -16.23
N GLY A 364 -10.69 -3.16 -15.35
CA GLY A 364 -12.05 -3.33 -14.84
C GLY A 364 -13.12 -3.25 -15.93
N CYS A 365 -13.01 -2.33 -16.91
CA CYS A 365 -13.91 -2.28 -18.06
C CYS A 365 -13.83 -3.56 -18.90
N ILE A 366 -12.61 -4.07 -19.12
CA ILE A 366 -12.39 -5.31 -19.89
C ILE A 366 -13.00 -6.51 -19.14
N ILE A 367 -12.72 -6.66 -17.85
CA ILE A 367 -13.27 -7.75 -17.02
C ILE A 367 -14.80 -7.68 -16.99
N HIS A 368 -15.37 -6.49 -16.90
CA HIS A 368 -16.83 -6.30 -16.90
C HIS A 368 -17.47 -6.73 -18.23
N ALA A 369 -16.77 -6.50 -19.34
CA ALA A 369 -17.25 -6.88 -20.68
C ALA A 369 -17.09 -8.37 -20.98
N VAL A 370 -16.03 -9.04 -20.46
CA VAL A 370 -15.70 -10.44 -20.77
C VAL A 370 -16.07 -11.41 -19.65
N HIS A 371 -16.39 -10.89 -18.45
CA HIS A 371 -16.68 -11.67 -17.23
C HIS A 371 -15.57 -12.65 -16.80
N SER A 372 -14.31 -12.36 -17.17
CA SER A 372 -13.14 -13.16 -16.81
C SER A 372 -11.91 -12.28 -16.59
N ASN A 373 -11.05 -12.69 -15.64
CA ASN A 373 -9.73 -12.07 -15.41
C ASN A 373 -8.64 -12.67 -16.32
N GLU A 374 -8.86 -13.85 -16.88
CA GLU A 374 -7.86 -14.57 -17.67
C GLU A 374 -7.72 -13.98 -19.08
N MET A 375 -6.48 -13.75 -19.50
CA MET A 375 -6.16 -13.20 -20.82
C MET A 375 -6.61 -14.14 -21.97
N SER A 376 -6.69 -15.45 -21.72
CA SER A 376 -7.20 -16.44 -22.69
C SER A 376 -8.68 -16.27 -23.04
N ALA A 377 -9.45 -15.61 -22.17
CA ALA A 377 -10.86 -15.26 -22.42
C ALA A 377 -11.02 -13.95 -23.21
N MET A 378 -9.92 -13.21 -23.41
CA MET A 378 -9.87 -11.93 -24.11
C MET A 378 -9.41 -12.13 -25.56
N GLY A 379 -8.93 -11.11 -26.20
CA GLY A 379 -8.44 -11.13 -27.57
C GLY A 379 -9.38 -10.37 -28.52
N GLY A 380 -8.80 -9.64 -29.47
CA GLY A 380 -9.56 -8.89 -30.49
C GLY A 380 -10.44 -7.75 -29.96
N LEU A 381 -10.36 -7.39 -28.65
CA LEU A 381 -11.28 -6.47 -27.99
C LEU A 381 -11.23 -5.02 -28.49
N ARG A 382 -10.19 -4.63 -29.25
CA ARG A 382 -10.07 -3.28 -29.85
C ARG A 382 -11.28 -2.86 -30.70
N ARG A 383 -11.99 -3.82 -31.29
CA ARG A 383 -13.15 -3.56 -32.15
C ARG A 383 -14.42 -3.28 -31.35
N TYR A 384 -14.52 -3.85 -30.17
CA TYR A 384 -15.69 -3.77 -29.29
C TYR A 384 -15.59 -2.64 -28.26
N MET A 385 -14.36 -2.29 -27.87
CA MET A 385 -14.05 -1.33 -26.80
C MET A 385 -13.00 -0.29 -27.26
N PRO A 386 -13.30 0.55 -28.28
CA PRO A 386 -12.31 1.44 -28.88
C PRO A 386 -11.78 2.50 -27.92
N LEU A 387 -12.62 3.04 -27.01
CA LEU A 387 -12.24 4.08 -26.07
C LEU A 387 -11.39 3.48 -24.94
N THR A 388 -11.81 2.34 -24.39
CA THR A 388 -11.00 1.60 -23.39
C THR A 388 -9.66 1.17 -23.99
N HIS A 389 -9.64 0.71 -25.26
CA HIS A 389 -8.43 0.35 -25.99
C HIS A 389 -7.43 1.53 -26.09
N LEU A 390 -7.91 2.71 -26.54
CA LEU A 390 -7.05 3.88 -26.73
C LEU A 390 -6.48 4.37 -25.40
N THR A 391 -7.30 4.50 -24.37
CA THR A 391 -6.88 4.96 -23.04
C THR A 391 -5.91 3.97 -22.37
N PHE A 392 -6.14 2.67 -22.54
CA PHE A 392 -5.23 1.63 -22.07
C PHE A 392 -3.87 1.67 -22.80
N LEU A 393 -3.87 1.92 -24.10
CA LEU A 393 -2.65 2.08 -24.89
C LEU A 393 -1.83 3.29 -24.40
N VAL A 394 -2.47 4.44 -24.14
CA VAL A 394 -1.80 5.61 -23.57
C VAL A 394 -1.09 5.25 -22.26
N ALA A 395 -1.76 4.52 -21.38
CA ALA A 395 -1.17 4.09 -20.13
C ALA A 395 -0.02 3.08 -20.31
N CYS A 396 -0.14 2.13 -21.27
CA CYS A 396 0.94 1.20 -21.62
C CYS A 396 2.19 1.90 -22.17
N LEU A 397 2.00 2.90 -23.02
CA LEU A 397 3.10 3.71 -23.55
C LEU A 397 3.74 4.56 -22.43
N ALA A 398 2.92 5.14 -21.53
CA ALA A 398 3.42 5.94 -20.42
C ALA A 398 4.28 5.09 -19.47
N ILE A 399 3.78 3.94 -19.02
CA ILE A 399 4.54 3.06 -18.12
C ILE A 399 5.78 2.45 -18.80
N ALA A 400 5.77 2.27 -20.11
CA ALA A 400 6.94 1.84 -20.89
C ALA A 400 8.01 2.93 -20.97
N GLY A 401 7.68 4.20 -20.68
CA GLY A 401 8.61 5.32 -20.75
C GLY A 401 8.79 5.85 -22.18
N ILE A 402 7.73 5.90 -22.96
CA ILE A 402 7.77 6.41 -24.35
C ILE A 402 7.45 7.91 -24.36
N TRP A 403 8.34 8.69 -24.97
CA TRP A 403 8.14 10.11 -25.22
C TRP A 403 6.91 10.33 -26.14
N PRO A 404 6.05 11.34 -25.92
CA PRO A 404 6.12 12.44 -24.95
C PRO A 404 5.27 12.22 -23.67
N LEU A 405 5.00 11.00 -23.28
CA LEU A 405 4.13 10.69 -22.15
C LEU A 405 4.83 10.87 -20.79
N SER A 406 4.06 11.10 -19.75
CA SER A 406 4.55 11.48 -18.41
C SER A 406 5.55 10.47 -17.80
N GLY A 407 5.36 9.19 -18.05
CA GLY A 407 6.25 8.15 -17.55
C GLY A 407 7.67 8.18 -18.14
N PHE A 408 7.86 8.77 -19.34
CA PHE A 408 9.19 9.00 -19.90
C PHE A 408 9.98 9.96 -19.02
N PHE A 409 9.46 11.14 -18.75
CA PHE A 409 10.15 12.18 -17.99
C PHE A 409 10.55 11.70 -16.60
N SER A 410 9.62 11.10 -15.87
CA SER A 410 9.89 10.64 -14.51
C SER A 410 10.84 9.43 -14.44
N LYS A 411 10.81 8.52 -15.41
CA LYS A 411 11.74 7.39 -15.49
C LYS A 411 13.15 7.80 -15.90
N ASP A 412 13.26 8.74 -16.80
CA ASP A 412 14.54 9.24 -17.25
C ASP A 412 15.33 9.85 -16.09
N GLU A 413 14.69 10.64 -15.24
CA GLU A 413 15.29 11.18 -14.03
C GLU A 413 15.72 10.08 -13.03
N ILE A 414 14.92 9.02 -12.88
CA ILE A 414 15.32 7.86 -12.04
C ILE A 414 16.56 7.18 -12.60
N LEU A 415 16.61 6.93 -13.91
CA LEU A 415 17.75 6.29 -14.55
C LEU A 415 19.00 7.17 -14.47
N THR A 416 18.85 8.48 -14.67
CA THR A 416 19.94 9.46 -14.51
C THR A 416 20.52 9.41 -13.08
N ALA A 417 19.66 9.41 -12.05
CA ALA A 417 20.10 9.25 -10.67
C ALA A 417 20.82 7.90 -10.42
N CYS A 418 20.32 6.82 -11.04
CA CYS A 418 20.95 5.51 -10.92
C CYS A 418 22.34 5.45 -11.59
N PHE A 419 22.50 6.06 -12.76
CA PHE A 419 23.82 6.13 -13.43
C PHE A 419 24.80 7.03 -12.68
N ALA A 420 24.31 8.12 -12.08
CA ALA A 420 25.14 8.99 -11.22
C ALA A 420 25.66 8.26 -9.98
N PHE A 421 24.85 7.38 -9.39
CA PHE A 421 25.25 6.57 -8.23
C PHE A 421 26.23 5.45 -8.62
N SER A 422 25.88 4.67 -9.65
CA SER A 422 26.70 3.55 -10.14
C SER A 422 26.28 3.15 -11.56
N PRO A 423 27.24 2.99 -12.50
CA PRO A 423 26.94 2.47 -13.84
C PRO A 423 26.22 1.11 -13.81
N VAL A 424 26.57 0.23 -12.86
CA VAL A 424 25.92 -1.09 -12.71
C VAL A 424 24.45 -0.92 -12.35
N MET A 425 24.12 -0.05 -11.38
CA MET A 425 22.74 0.23 -11.01
C MET A 425 21.96 0.83 -12.18
N GLY A 426 22.56 1.77 -12.93
CA GLY A 426 21.97 2.36 -14.11
C GLY A 426 21.60 1.32 -15.16
N TRP A 427 22.51 0.41 -15.51
CA TRP A 427 22.25 -0.64 -16.50
C TRP A 427 21.24 -1.68 -16.01
N VAL A 428 21.29 -2.09 -14.75
CA VAL A 428 20.30 -3.00 -14.15
C VAL A 428 18.90 -2.37 -14.25
N MET A 429 18.74 -1.13 -13.83
CA MET A 429 17.44 -0.46 -13.87
C MET A 429 16.95 -0.20 -15.29
N THR A 430 17.85 0.10 -16.24
CA THR A 430 17.52 0.21 -17.67
C THR A 430 17.02 -1.13 -18.23
N ALA A 431 17.66 -2.24 -17.89
CA ALA A 431 17.19 -3.56 -18.30
C ALA A 431 15.80 -3.90 -17.72
N ILE A 432 15.54 -3.53 -16.47
CA ILE A 432 14.22 -3.72 -15.83
C ILE A 432 13.16 -2.82 -16.51
N ALA A 433 13.54 -1.60 -16.93
CA ALA A 433 12.65 -0.74 -17.72
C ALA A 433 12.28 -1.38 -19.06
N GLY A 434 13.22 -2.02 -19.74
CA GLY A 434 12.95 -2.83 -20.94
C GLY A 434 11.99 -3.99 -20.67
N LEU A 435 12.19 -4.74 -19.59
CA LEU A 435 11.25 -5.79 -19.16
C LEU A 435 9.85 -5.22 -18.88
N THR A 436 9.77 -4.01 -18.33
CA THR A 436 8.49 -3.32 -18.10
C THR A 436 7.75 -3.08 -19.41
N ALA A 437 8.44 -2.54 -20.42
CA ALA A 437 7.87 -2.32 -21.75
C ALA A 437 7.41 -3.66 -22.37
N PHE A 438 8.22 -4.71 -22.25
CA PHE A 438 7.91 -6.03 -22.78
C PHE A 438 6.63 -6.63 -22.18
N TYR A 439 6.52 -6.75 -20.85
CA TYR A 439 5.35 -7.40 -20.25
C TYR A 439 4.07 -6.57 -20.39
N MET A 440 4.16 -5.24 -20.43
CA MET A 440 3.01 -4.38 -20.66
C MET A 440 2.47 -4.52 -22.08
N PHE A 441 3.34 -4.60 -23.08
CA PHE A 441 2.90 -4.82 -24.45
C PHE A 441 2.49 -6.27 -24.71
N ARG A 442 3.08 -7.26 -24.02
CA ARG A 442 2.54 -8.62 -23.99
C ARG A 442 1.07 -8.62 -23.49
N LEU A 443 0.81 -7.92 -22.38
CA LEU A 443 -0.55 -7.76 -21.83
C LEU A 443 -1.47 -7.08 -22.84
N TYR A 444 -1.04 -5.96 -23.42
CA TYR A 444 -1.80 -5.18 -24.37
C TYR A 444 -2.17 -6.00 -25.63
N TYR A 445 -1.21 -6.71 -26.22
CA TYR A 445 -1.48 -7.53 -27.39
C TYR A 445 -2.38 -8.72 -27.09
N GLY A 446 -2.19 -9.37 -25.94
CA GLY A 446 -3.05 -10.48 -25.51
C GLY A 446 -4.51 -10.10 -25.34
N ILE A 447 -4.79 -8.85 -24.96
CA ILE A 447 -6.16 -8.36 -24.73
C ILE A 447 -6.79 -7.81 -26.01
N PHE A 448 -6.10 -6.93 -26.71
CA PHE A 448 -6.71 -6.13 -27.79
C PHE A 448 -6.45 -6.67 -29.20
N TRP A 449 -5.41 -7.50 -29.39
CA TRP A 449 -5.00 -7.99 -30.70
C TRP A 449 -5.09 -9.51 -30.85
N GLY A 450 -4.72 -10.29 -29.87
CA GLY A 450 -4.66 -11.76 -29.92
C GLY A 450 -5.91 -12.45 -30.45
N ALA A 451 -5.86 -13.77 -30.57
CA ALA A 451 -6.97 -14.57 -31.07
C ALA A 451 -8.25 -14.35 -30.26
N GLU A 452 -9.32 -14.02 -30.94
CA GLU A 452 -10.63 -13.81 -30.35
C GLU A 452 -11.19 -15.13 -29.79
N ASN A 453 -11.67 -15.14 -28.55
CA ASN A 453 -12.39 -16.26 -27.99
C ASN A 453 -13.87 -16.23 -28.47
N ARG A 454 -14.10 -16.76 -29.65
CA ARG A 454 -15.40 -16.68 -30.34
C ARG A 454 -16.53 -17.32 -29.55
N GLU A 455 -16.28 -18.40 -28.82
CA GLU A 455 -17.31 -19.08 -28.02
C GLU A 455 -17.79 -18.19 -26.88
N LEU A 456 -16.87 -17.58 -26.15
CA LEU A 456 -17.17 -16.71 -25.04
C LEU A 456 -17.78 -15.38 -25.51
N HIS A 457 -17.27 -14.81 -26.60
CA HIS A 457 -17.80 -13.57 -27.19
C HIS A 457 -19.18 -13.79 -27.88
N ALA A 458 -19.51 -14.99 -28.32
CA ALA A 458 -20.85 -15.32 -28.82
C ALA A 458 -21.88 -15.43 -27.67
N ALA A 459 -21.45 -15.95 -26.51
CA ALA A 459 -22.29 -16.04 -25.33
C ALA A 459 -22.53 -14.67 -24.66
N HIS A 460 -21.48 -13.85 -24.60
CA HIS A 460 -21.49 -12.50 -24.00
C HIS A 460 -20.77 -11.54 -24.95
N LYS A 461 -21.52 -10.88 -25.83
CA LYS A 461 -20.95 -9.93 -26.79
C LYS A 461 -20.29 -8.75 -26.05
N PRO A 462 -18.96 -8.60 -26.13
CA PRO A 462 -18.28 -7.49 -25.49
C PRO A 462 -18.82 -6.15 -26.00
N HIS A 463 -18.90 -5.16 -25.13
CA HIS A 463 -19.35 -3.82 -25.47
C HIS A 463 -18.58 -2.78 -24.65
N GLU A 464 -18.56 -1.53 -25.10
CA GLU A 464 -17.90 -0.45 -24.38
C GLU A 464 -18.58 -0.20 -23.03
N ALA A 465 -17.78 0.19 -22.04
CA ALA A 465 -18.26 0.48 -20.71
C ALA A 465 -19.14 1.75 -20.67
N PRO A 466 -20.06 1.89 -19.70
CA PRO A 466 -20.92 3.06 -19.57
C PRO A 466 -20.12 4.33 -19.27
N LEU A 467 -20.72 5.50 -19.51
CA LEU A 467 -20.06 6.82 -19.38
C LEU A 467 -19.46 7.04 -17.99
N THR A 468 -20.09 6.56 -16.93
CA THR A 468 -19.58 6.65 -15.55
C THR A 468 -18.23 5.94 -15.36
N MET A 469 -17.95 4.92 -16.18
CA MET A 469 -16.68 4.19 -16.16
C MET A 469 -15.69 4.78 -17.17
N THR A 470 -16.14 5.21 -18.35
CA THR A 470 -15.24 5.72 -19.40
C THR A 470 -14.77 7.14 -19.15
N LEU A 471 -15.55 8.00 -18.49
CA LEU A 471 -15.16 9.37 -18.14
C LEU A 471 -13.88 9.42 -17.28
N PRO A 472 -13.75 8.63 -16.18
CA PRO A 472 -12.50 8.53 -15.44
C PRO A 472 -11.31 8.06 -16.29
N LEU A 473 -11.52 7.14 -17.24
CA LEU A 473 -10.46 6.68 -18.13
C LEU A 473 -9.93 7.82 -19.02
N VAL A 474 -10.84 8.58 -19.63
CA VAL A 474 -10.46 9.72 -20.51
C VAL A 474 -9.75 10.80 -19.71
N PHE A 475 -10.26 11.14 -18.51
CA PHE A 475 -9.63 12.12 -17.63
C PHE A 475 -8.21 11.69 -17.26
N LEU A 476 -8.03 10.48 -16.76
CA LEU A 476 -6.71 9.97 -16.37
C LEU A 476 -5.75 9.83 -17.56
N ALA A 477 -6.26 9.49 -18.76
CA ALA A 477 -5.46 9.45 -19.97
C ALA A 477 -4.98 10.86 -20.36
N ALA A 478 -5.85 11.87 -20.30
CA ALA A 478 -5.47 13.26 -20.57
C ALA A 478 -4.40 13.75 -19.57
N VAL A 479 -4.59 13.51 -18.28
CA VAL A 479 -3.59 13.84 -17.27
C VAL A 479 -2.27 13.09 -17.52
N THR A 480 -2.33 11.81 -17.88
CA THR A 480 -1.12 11.01 -18.22
C THR A 480 -0.35 11.61 -19.40
N CYS A 481 -1.03 12.19 -20.37
CA CYS A 481 -0.36 12.87 -21.49
C CYS A 481 0.33 14.18 -21.08
N VAL A 482 -0.25 14.92 -20.13
CA VAL A 482 0.19 16.30 -19.80
C VAL A 482 1.12 16.35 -18.59
N ALA A 483 0.97 15.43 -17.64
CA ALA A 483 1.67 15.46 -16.34
C ALA A 483 3.20 15.46 -16.44
N GLY A 484 3.77 14.96 -17.55
CA GLY A 484 5.21 14.97 -17.80
C GLY A 484 5.80 16.36 -18.07
N PHE A 485 4.98 17.32 -18.48
CA PHE A 485 5.41 18.68 -18.81
C PHE A 485 5.33 19.64 -17.61
N ILE A 486 4.85 19.16 -16.46
CA ILE A 486 4.86 19.94 -15.22
C ILE A 486 6.34 20.11 -14.79
N PRO A 487 6.81 21.34 -14.48
CA PRO A 487 8.15 21.57 -13.98
C PRO A 487 8.26 21.10 -12.52
N PHE A 488 8.18 19.77 -12.33
CA PHE A 488 7.98 19.14 -11.01
C PHE A 488 9.11 19.47 -10.02
N GLY A 489 10.36 19.55 -10.49
CA GLY A 489 11.49 19.91 -9.67
C GLY A 489 11.45 21.34 -9.10
N GLU A 490 10.71 22.24 -9.75
CA GLU A 490 10.47 23.58 -9.19
C GLU A 490 9.57 23.55 -7.95
N PHE A 491 8.76 22.52 -7.78
CA PHE A 491 7.82 22.39 -6.65
C PHE A 491 8.33 21.41 -5.58
N VAL A 492 9.01 20.33 -5.98
CA VAL A 492 9.43 19.26 -5.08
C VAL A 492 10.89 18.92 -5.31
N SER A 493 11.72 19.21 -4.32
CA SER A 493 13.15 18.88 -4.29
C SER A 493 13.54 18.46 -2.86
N SER A 494 14.66 17.78 -2.71
CA SER A 494 15.14 17.26 -1.42
C SER A 494 15.64 18.34 -0.47
N ASP A 495 16.18 19.42 -1.01
CA ASP A 495 16.68 20.60 -0.28
C ASP A 495 15.65 21.74 -0.22
N GLY A 496 14.49 21.58 -0.88
CA GLY A 496 13.45 22.60 -1.00
C GLY A 496 13.75 23.70 -2.03
N ALA A 497 14.96 23.77 -2.60
CA ALA A 497 15.31 24.73 -3.63
C ALA A 497 14.72 24.35 -5.00
N PRO A 498 14.48 25.31 -5.92
CA PRO A 498 13.98 25.00 -7.25
C PRO A 498 15.00 24.22 -8.06
N TYR A 499 14.58 23.08 -8.60
CA TYR A 499 15.39 22.28 -9.50
C TYR A 499 14.78 22.26 -10.90
N VAL A 500 15.55 22.66 -11.89
CA VAL A 500 15.15 22.59 -13.29
C VAL A 500 15.52 21.20 -13.83
N ILE A 501 14.52 20.48 -14.31
CA ILE A 501 14.71 19.13 -14.87
C ILE A 501 15.52 19.22 -16.17
N HIS A 502 16.67 18.57 -16.20
CA HIS A 502 17.55 18.50 -17.37
C HIS A 502 17.65 17.07 -17.88
N ILE A 503 16.95 16.79 -18.98
CA ILE A 503 16.97 15.46 -19.60
C ILE A 503 18.40 15.15 -20.09
N ASP A 504 19.02 14.11 -19.54
CA ASP A 504 20.27 13.57 -20.07
C ASP A 504 20.00 12.86 -21.40
N ARG A 505 20.47 13.46 -22.50
CA ARG A 505 20.21 12.94 -23.84
C ARG A 505 20.75 11.54 -24.08
N SER A 506 21.83 11.17 -23.39
CA SER A 506 22.44 9.84 -23.53
C SER A 506 21.59 8.77 -22.81
N VAL A 507 21.17 9.05 -21.59
CA VAL A 507 20.27 8.16 -20.81
C VAL A 507 18.93 8.05 -21.52
N ALA A 508 18.34 9.15 -21.95
CA ALA A 508 17.06 9.19 -22.66
C ALA A 508 17.10 8.40 -23.97
N ALA A 509 18.16 8.55 -24.77
CA ALA A 509 18.30 7.79 -26.01
C ALA A 509 18.41 6.28 -25.74
N VAL A 510 19.23 5.87 -24.76
CA VAL A 510 19.39 4.47 -24.39
C VAL A 510 18.07 3.88 -23.86
N SER A 511 17.39 4.57 -22.96
CA SER A 511 16.12 4.11 -22.38
C SER A 511 15.03 3.96 -23.44
N LEU A 512 14.92 4.92 -24.37
CA LEU A 512 13.97 4.85 -25.50
C LEU A 512 14.32 3.70 -26.46
N CYS A 513 15.59 3.51 -26.80
CA CYS A 513 16.02 2.40 -27.65
C CYS A 513 15.69 1.03 -27.01
N VAL A 514 15.97 0.86 -25.71
CA VAL A 514 15.66 -0.37 -24.98
C VAL A 514 14.15 -0.60 -24.92
N ALA A 515 13.36 0.44 -24.62
CA ALA A 515 11.90 0.34 -24.58
C ALA A 515 11.34 0.01 -25.97
N ALA A 516 11.79 0.68 -27.03
CA ALA A 516 11.36 0.41 -28.40
C ALA A 516 11.71 -1.02 -28.85
N ALA A 517 12.93 -1.50 -28.54
CA ALA A 517 13.34 -2.86 -28.83
C ALA A 517 12.48 -3.90 -28.09
N ALA A 518 12.18 -3.65 -26.81
CA ALA A 518 11.32 -4.51 -25.99
C ALA A 518 9.87 -4.54 -26.52
N ILE A 519 9.32 -3.40 -26.96
CA ILE A 519 8.01 -3.30 -27.60
C ILE A 519 8.01 -4.05 -28.94
N ALA A 520 9.04 -3.86 -29.77
CA ALA A 520 9.17 -4.57 -31.05
C ALA A 520 9.22 -6.09 -30.84
N LEU A 521 9.98 -6.55 -29.84
CA LEU A 521 10.03 -7.96 -29.45
C LEU A 521 8.66 -8.48 -29.01
N ALA A 522 7.96 -7.75 -28.14
CA ALA A 522 6.62 -8.12 -27.69
C ALA A 522 5.63 -8.14 -28.87
N THR A 523 5.71 -7.18 -29.80
CA THR A 523 4.90 -7.14 -31.01
C THR A 523 5.13 -8.36 -31.87
N TRP A 524 6.40 -8.71 -32.13
CA TRP A 524 6.76 -9.88 -32.92
C TRP A 524 6.25 -11.19 -32.31
N MET A 525 6.32 -11.32 -30.97
CA MET A 525 5.91 -12.53 -30.24
C MET A 525 4.39 -12.67 -30.08
N TYR A 526 3.67 -11.57 -29.81
CA TYR A 526 2.29 -11.61 -29.29
C TYR A 526 1.22 -10.90 -30.13
N ALA A 527 1.59 -10.12 -31.16
CA ALA A 527 0.60 -9.39 -31.96
C ALA A 527 -0.20 -10.27 -32.92
N ARG A 528 0.20 -11.52 -33.14
CA ARG A 528 -0.46 -12.48 -34.02
C ARG A 528 -1.37 -13.42 -33.24
N ASP A 529 -2.39 -13.98 -33.94
CA ASP A 529 -3.34 -14.94 -33.37
C ASP A 529 -2.67 -16.22 -32.82
N ARG A 530 -1.61 -16.68 -33.49
CA ARG A 530 -0.78 -17.80 -33.03
C ARG A 530 0.55 -17.25 -32.51
N GLN A 531 1.02 -17.76 -31.38
CA GLN A 531 2.20 -17.28 -30.67
C GLN A 531 3.31 -18.36 -30.64
N PRO A 532 3.76 -18.91 -31.80
CA PRO A 532 4.63 -20.09 -31.84
C PRO A 532 5.99 -19.87 -31.20
N VAL A 533 6.47 -18.63 -31.15
CA VAL A 533 7.75 -18.27 -30.52
C VAL A 533 7.61 -18.33 -29.01
N ALA A 534 6.57 -17.75 -28.45
CA ALA A 534 6.31 -17.76 -27.02
C ALA A 534 6.12 -19.20 -26.50
N ASP A 535 5.36 -20.02 -27.24
CA ASP A 535 5.09 -21.44 -26.90
C ASP A 535 6.39 -22.27 -26.93
N ARG A 536 7.23 -22.08 -27.95
CA ARG A 536 8.54 -22.75 -28.04
C ARG A 536 9.47 -22.36 -26.89
N LEU A 537 9.57 -21.06 -26.56
CA LEU A 537 10.38 -20.60 -25.44
C LEU A 537 9.88 -21.15 -24.10
N ALA A 538 8.56 -21.15 -23.89
CA ALA A 538 7.96 -21.72 -22.68
C ALA A 538 8.22 -23.24 -22.57
N ALA A 539 8.22 -23.96 -23.68
CA ALA A 539 8.54 -25.40 -23.72
C ALA A 539 10.05 -25.64 -23.46
N THR A 540 10.91 -24.87 -24.13
CA THR A 540 12.38 -25.02 -24.01
C THR A 540 12.86 -24.69 -22.58
N PHE A 541 12.36 -23.61 -22.00
CA PHE A 541 12.69 -23.18 -20.64
C PHE A 541 11.59 -23.52 -19.63
N SER A 542 10.96 -24.70 -19.77
CA SER A 542 9.78 -25.09 -18.98
C SER A 542 10.01 -25.04 -17.46
N GLY A 543 11.21 -25.36 -16.97
CA GLY A 543 11.57 -25.28 -15.56
C GLY A 543 11.56 -23.84 -15.04
N LEU A 544 12.23 -22.93 -15.75
CA LEU A 544 12.28 -21.52 -15.41
C LEU A 544 10.89 -20.85 -15.55
N HIS A 545 10.17 -21.16 -16.64
CA HIS A 545 8.80 -20.69 -16.86
C HIS A 545 7.88 -21.12 -15.71
N ARG A 546 7.94 -22.39 -15.29
CA ARG A 546 7.16 -22.91 -14.15
C ARG A 546 7.57 -22.24 -12.84
N ALA A 547 8.89 -22.05 -12.59
CA ALA A 547 9.36 -21.37 -11.40
C ALA A 547 8.86 -19.92 -11.34
N ALA A 548 8.99 -19.16 -12.43
CA ALA A 548 8.50 -17.78 -12.51
C ALA A 548 6.97 -17.70 -12.40
N TYR A 549 6.22 -18.60 -13.05
CA TYR A 549 4.76 -18.68 -12.92
C TYR A 549 4.33 -18.97 -11.48
N ARG A 550 5.06 -19.85 -10.76
CA ARG A 550 4.89 -20.14 -9.33
C ARG A 550 5.64 -19.16 -8.42
N ARG A 551 6.09 -18.00 -8.97
CA ARG A 551 6.71 -16.92 -8.17
C ARG A 551 7.93 -17.41 -7.37
N PHE A 552 8.73 -18.29 -8.00
CA PHE A 552 9.92 -18.92 -7.41
C PHE A 552 9.63 -19.63 -6.08
N TYR A 553 8.42 -20.14 -5.91
CA TYR A 553 7.95 -20.91 -4.76
C TYR A 553 8.02 -20.18 -3.41
N ILE A 554 8.07 -18.85 -3.42
CA ILE A 554 8.14 -18.04 -2.18
C ILE A 554 6.89 -18.25 -1.34
N ASP A 555 5.70 -18.31 -1.94
CA ASP A 555 4.44 -18.57 -1.21
C ASP A 555 4.45 -19.94 -0.54
N GLU A 556 5.00 -20.96 -1.20
CA GLU A 556 5.10 -22.31 -0.66
C GLU A 556 6.04 -22.36 0.56
N VAL A 557 7.15 -21.61 0.51
CA VAL A 557 8.07 -21.46 1.66
C VAL A 557 7.34 -20.81 2.84
N TYR A 558 6.58 -19.73 2.61
CA TYR A 558 5.79 -19.10 3.66
C TYR A 558 4.73 -20.04 4.25
N GLN A 559 4.04 -20.81 3.41
CA GLN A 559 3.07 -21.80 3.88
C GLN A 559 3.74 -22.91 4.71
N PHE A 560 4.90 -23.39 4.28
CA PHE A 560 5.68 -24.35 5.04
C PHE A 560 6.07 -23.81 6.41
N ILE A 561 6.63 -22.60 6.47
CA ILE A 561 7.01 -21.95 7.75
C ILE A 561 5.76 -21.77 8.63
N THR A 562 4.66 -21.28 8.08
CA THR A 562 3.44 -21.03 8.87
C THR A 562 2.84 -22.32 9.42
N HIS A 563 2.66 -23.36 8.57
CA HIS A 563 1.95 -24.56 8.99
C HIS A 563 2.84 -25.56 9.75
N ARG A 564 4.09 -25.77 9.27
CA ARG A 564 4.98 -26.80 9.84
C ARG A 564 5.82 -26.26 11.00
N VAL A 565 6.24 -24.99 10.96
CA VAL A 565 7.07 -24.43 12.02
C VAL A 565 6.21 -23.72 13.04
N ILE A 566 5.46 -22.66 12.64
CA ILE A 566 4.72 -21.83 13.59
C ILE A 566 3.55 -22.61 14.21
N PHE A 567 2.66 -23.18 13.39
CA PHE A 567 1.47 -23.86 13.94
C PHE A 567 1.82 -25.20 14.62
N ALA A 568 2.61 -26.06 13.97
CA ALA A 568 2.90 -27.38 14.52
C ALA A 568 3.88 -27.32 15.70
N CYS A 569 4.97 -26.52 15.62
CA CYS A 569 6.03 -26.53 16.62
C CYS A 569 5.88 -25.49 17.73
N ILE A 570 5.09 -24.41 17.50
CA ILE A 570 4.93 -23.31 18.46
C ILE A 570 3.49 -23.24 18.97
N SER A 571 2.52 -22.99 18.07
CA SER A 571 1.13 -22.72 18.49
C SER A 571 0.44 -23.92 19.12
N THR A 572 0.64 -25.11 18.54
CA THR A 572 0.02 -26.35 19.07
C THR A 572 0.54 -26.72 20.46
N PRO A 573 1.87 -26.75 20.73
CA PRO A 573 2.40 -26.98 22.09
C PRO A 573 1.94 -25.92 23.09
N ILE A 574 1.92 -24.64 22.72
CA ILE A 574 1.43 -23.56 23.60
C ILE A 574 -0.05 -23.78 23.93
N ALA A 575 -0.89 -24.05 22.93
CA ALA A 575 -2.30 -24.32 23.14
C ALA A 575 -2.56 -25.59 23.97
N TRP A 576 -1.69 -26.60 23.83
CA TRP A 576 -1.75 -27.79 24.68
C TRP A 576 -1.40 -27.45 26.13
N PHE A 577 -0.33 -26.68 26.35
CA PHE A 577 0.10 -26.24 27.68
C PHE A 577 -1.01 -25.41 28.37
N ASP A 578 -1.57 -24.45 27.64
CA ASP A 578 -2.65 -23.59 28.14
C ASP A 578 -3.85 -24.43 28.63
N ARG A 579 -4.35 -25.32 27.77
CA ARG A 579 -5.51 -26.16 28.10
C ARG A 579 -5.26 -27.18 29.22
N HIS A 580 -4.08 -27.83 29.23
CA HIS A 580 -3.85 -28.96 30.16
C HIS A 580 -3.16 -28.53 31.45
N VAL A 581 -2.29 -27.54 31.39
CA VAL A 581 -1.56 -27.07 32.57
C VAL A 581 -2.28 -25.86 33.20
N VAL A 582 -2.53 -24.79 32.45
CA VAL A 582 -3.14 -23.58 33.02
C VAL A 582 -4.61 -23.81 33.40
N ASP A 583 -5.42 -24.21 32.43
CA ASP A 583 -6.84 -24.52 32.65
C ASP A 583 -7.00 -25.73 33.59
N GLY A 584 -6.14 -26.75 33.43
CA GLY A 584 -6.10 -27.93 34.31
C GLY A 584 -5.85 -27.57 35.75
N PHE A 585 -4.91 -26.68 36.04
CA PHE A 585 -4.63 -26.18 37.38
C PHE A 585 -5.80 -25.37 37.96
N MET A 586 -6.40 -24.47 37.16
CA MET A 586 -7.57 -23.70 37.59
C MET A 586 -8.78 -24.62 37.91
N ASN A 587 -8.99 -25.62 37.06
CA ASN A 587 -10.03 -26.63 37.31
C ASN A 587 -9.75 -27.47 38.54
N LEU A 588 -8.49 -27.81 38.83
CA LEU A 588 -8.09 -28.51 40.06
C LEU A 588 -8.39 -27.67 41.30
N LEU A 589 -8.10 -26.37 41.29
CA LEU A 589 -8.44 -25.45 42.38
C LEU A 589 -9.95 -25.37 42.58
N ALA A 590 -10.72 -25.26 41.51
CA ALA A 590 -12.18 -25.24 41.56
C ALA A 590 -12.74 -26.57 42.10
N TRP A 591 -12.17 -27.71 41.70
CA TRP A 591 -12.53 -29.03 42.18
C TRP A 591 -12.21 -29.16 43.68
N GLY A 592 -11.02 -28.70 44.10
CA GLY A 592 -10.63 -28.70 45.53
C GLY A 592 -11.57 -27.83 46.38
N ALA A 593 -11.91 -26.63 45.93
CA ALA A 593 -12.87 -25.75 46.58
C ALA A 593 -14.27 -26.39 46.69
N ASN A 594 -14.75 -26.99 45.59
CA ASN A 594 -16.01 -27.71 45.57
C ASN A 594 -16.00 -28.94 46.52
N GLY A 595 -14.88 -29.68 46.55
CA GLY A 595 -14.67 -30.80 47.48
C GLY A 595 -14.71 -30.35 48.92
N ALA A 596 -14.03 -29.27 49.28
CA ALA A 596 -14.07 -28.68 50.61
C ALA A 596 -15.50 -28.18 50.97
N ALA A 597 -16.16 -27.51 50.02
CA ALA A 597 -17.56 -27.08 50.22
C ALA A 597 -18.51 -28.26 50.43
N TRP A 598 -18.31 -29.39 49.73
CA TRP A 598 -19.11 -30.60 49.92
C TRP A 598 -18.87 -31.22 51.30
N LEU A 599 -17.64 -31.27 51.78
CA LEU A 599 -17.31 -31.75 53.15
C LEU A 599 -17.93 -30.86 54.23
N ILE A 600 -17.92 -29.54 54.03
CA ILE A 600 -18.49 -28.58 54.98
C ILE A 600 -20.03 -28.61 54.95
N ARG A 601 -20.67 -28.97 53.86
CA ARG A 601 -22.12 -28.99 53.71
C ARG A 601 -22.83 -29.86 54.74
N ASP A 602 -22.24 -31.00 55.09
CA ASP A 602 -22.82 -31.91 56.07
C ASP A 602 -22.79 -31.36 57.51
N MET A 603 -21.96 -30.31 57.75
CA MET A 603 -21.97 -29.58 59.03
C MET A 603 -23.23 -28.71 59.18
N GLN A 604 -23.89 -28.34 58.07
CA GLN A 604 -25.13 -27.56 58.04
C GLN A 604 -26.38 -28.47 58.21
N SER A 605 -26.48 -29.14 59.33
CA SER A 605 -27.54 -30.08 59.55
C SER A 605 -28.89 -29.48 59.99
N GLY A 606 -29.00 -28.16 60.11
CA GLY A 606 -30.19 -27.46 60.64
C GLY A 606 -30.45 -27.68 62.17
N SER A 607 -29.58 -28.42 62.85
CA SER A 607 -29.69 -28.67 64.28
C SER A 607 -28.80 -27.71 65.07
N VAL A 608 -29.43 -26.90 65.94
CA VAL A 608 -28.72 -25.93 66.80
C VAL A 608 -27.70 -26.63 67.70
N GLN A 609 -28.03 -27.83 68.17
CA GLN A 609 -27.15 -28.62 69.05
C GLN A 609 -25.84 -29.02 68.32
N ARG A 610 -25.92 -29.44 67.06
CA ARG A 610 -24.72 -29.74 66.26
C ARG A 610 -23.89 -28.50 66.00
N TYR A 611 -24.52 -27.36 65.77
CA TYR A 611 -23.78 -26.10 65.56
C TYR A 611 -23.05 -25.69 66.86
N CYS A 612 -23.67 -25.85 68.05
CA CYS A 612 -22.98 -25.59 69.28
C CYS A 612 -21.77 -26.52 69.51
N ILE A 613 -21.86 -27.80 69.12
CA ILE A 613 -20.74 -28.75 69.24
C ILE A 613 -19.59 -28.33 68.28
N TRP A 614 -19.88 -27.96 67.03
CA TRP A 614 -18.88 -27.50 66.10
C TRP A 614 -18.24 -26.17 66.51
N PHE A 615 -19.03 -25.24 67.07
CA PHE A 615 -18.55 -23.98 67.61
C PHE A 615 -17.61 -24.21 68.81
N LEU A 616 -18.01 -25.03 69.76
CA LEU A 616 -17.19 -25.37 70.94
C LEU A 616 -15.90 -26.11 70.50
N GLY A 617 -16.01 -27.06 69.58
CA GLY A 617 -14.85 -27.78 69.03
C GLY A 617 -13.87 -26.87 68.33
N GLY A 618 -14.35 -25.93 67.53
CA GLY A 618 -13.54 -24.92 66.87
C GLY A 618 -12.88 -23.96 67.86
N ALA A 619 -13.60 -23.47 68.85
CA ALA A 619 -13.06 -22.60 69.90
C ALA A 619 -11.97 -23.28 70.69
N LEU A 620 -12.20 -24.53 71.10
CA LEU A 620 -11.20 -25.36 71.81
C LEU A 620 -9.97 -25.64 70.95
N GLY A 621 -10.18 -25.99 69.67
CA GLY A 621 -9.09 -26.21 68.71
C GLY A 621 -8.25 -24.98 68.53
N LEU A 622 -8.87 -23.81 68.39
CA LEU A 622 -8.16 -22.50 68.25
C LEU A 622 -7.38 -22.17 69.53
N THR A 623 -7.98 -22.41 70.70
CA THR A 623 -7.30 -22.18 71.99
C THR A 623 -6.08 -23.08 72.17
N ILE A 624 -6.21 -24.40 71.82
CA ILE A 624 -5.07 -25.31 71.81
C ILE A 624 -4.00 -24.90 70.82
N LEU A 625 -4.39 -24.48 69.63
CA LEU A 625 -3.43 -24.02 68.60
C LEU A 625 -2.68 -22.78 69.09
N ILE A 626 -3.37 -21.83 69.71
CA ILE A 626 -2.72 -20.63 70.29
C ILE A 626 -1.76 -20.99 71.36
N LEU A 627 -2.15 -21.91 72.29
CA LEU A 627 -1.29 -22.38 73.36
C LEU A 627 -0.09 -23.21 72.92
N LEU A 628 -0.11 -23.76 71.69
CA LEU A 628 1.00 -24.50 71.11
C LEU A 628 1.94 -23.59 70.34
N ILE A 629 1.48 -22.43 69.90
CA ILE A 629 2.28 -21.45 69.10
C ILE A 629 2.86 -20.37 70.03
N CYS A 630 2.23 -20.03 71.13
CA CYS A 630 2.74 -19.13 72.18
C CYS A 630 3.44 -19.92 73.28
#